data_7be3618671d17afe106b61ac5c93b2c8
#
_entry.id   7be3618671d17afe106b61ac5c93b2c8
#
_cell.length_a   1.000
_cell.length_b   1.000
_cell.length_c   1.000
_cell.angle_alpha   90.00
_cell.angle_beta   90.00
_cell.angle_gamma   90.00
#
_symmetry.space_group_name_H-M   'P 1'
#
loop_
_entity.id
_entity.type
_entity.pdbx_description
1 polymer ?
#
loop_
_entity_poly.entity_id
_entity_poly.type
_entity_poly.pdbx_seq_one_letter_code
_entity_poly.pdbx_strand_id
1 'polypeptide(L)'
;EDVTTQYQILHNDVNERIKRMRRAYNRQTGGDLVLTLLPGWTFKYNDASQEEAQVRYNIAPGPAIIWSPQFKAERIATPVDATAIAPTIAACIRIRAPSAAKAAPLRVR
;
A
#
# COMPACT_ATOMS: atom_id res chain seq x y z
N GLU A 1 -13.05 16.04 -1.90
CA GLU A 1 -12.55 16.17 -0.52
C GLU A 1 -13.34 15.22 0.36
N ASP A 2 -12.61 14.38 1.09
CA ASP A 2 -13.25 13.38 1.94
C ASP A 2 -12.51 13.33 3.28
N VAL A 3 -13.29 13.28 4.35
CA VAL A 3 -12.80 13.22 5.72
C VAL A 3 -13.17 11.85 6.27
N THR A 4 -12.17 11.08 6.67
CA THR A 4 -12.38 9.75 7.24
C THR A 4 -11.93 9.76 8.69
N THR A 5 -12.81 9.37 9.61
CA THR A 5 -12.48 9.29 11.04
C THR A 5 -11.71 8.00 11.36
N GLN A 6 -10.95 8.03 12.45
CA GLN A 6 -10.29 6.83 13.00
C GLN A 6 -11.27 5.67 13.15
N TYR A 7 -12.46 5.94 13.69
CA TYR A 7 -13.50 4.92 13.87
C TYR A 7 -13.90 4.27 12.55
N GLN A 8 -14.11 5.04 11.49
CA GLN A 8 -14.43 4.52 10.15
C GLN A 8 -13.28 3.70 9.59
N ILE A 9 -12.04 4.14 9.76
CA ILE A 9 -10.87 3.39 9.29
C ILE A 9 -10.80 2.01 9.96
N LEU A 10 -11.07 1.94 11.25
CA LEU A 10 -10.94 0.70 12.02
C LEU A 10 -12.11 -0.27 11.83
N HIS A 11 -13.33 0.22 11.55
CA HIS A 11 -14.56 -0.59 11.60
C HIS A 11 -15.31 -0.71 10.28
N ASN A 12 -14.94 0.06 9.24
CA ASN A 12 -15.62 -0.04 7.94
C ASN A 12 -15.01 -1.15 7.09
N ASP A 13 -15.72 -2.26 6.95
CA ASP A 13 -15.29 -3.43 6.17
C ASP A 13 -15.87 -3.48 4.75
N VAL A 14 -16.70 -2.53 4.36
CA VAL A 14 -17.36 -2.51 3.06
C VAL A 14 -16.55 -1.71 2.03
N ASN A 15 -15.99 -0.57 2.42
CA ASN A 15 -15.31 0.33 1.51
C ASN A 15 -13.84 -0.08 1.29
N GLU A 16 -13.50 -0.49 0.08
CA GLU A 16 -12.14 -0.92 -0.28
C GLU A 16 -11.09 0.19 -0.10
N ARG A 17 -11.46 1.44 -0.28
CA ARG A 17 -10.58 2.57 -0.03
C ARG A 17 -10.23 2.68 1.46
N ILE A 18 -11.22 2.54 2.33
CA ILE A 18 -11.00 2.56 3.78
C ILE A 18 -10.19 1.35 4.23
N LYS A 19 -10.41 0.18 3.67
CA LYS A 19 -9.59 -1.01 3.93
C LYS A 19 -8.11 -0.78 3.57
N ARG A 20 -7.84 -0.08 2.47
CA ARG A 20 -6.48 0.29 2.07
C ARG A 20 -5.86 1.30 3.02
N MET A 21 -6.62 2.33 3.43
CA MET A 21 -6.18 3.28 4.45
C MET A 21 -5.81 2.56 5.76
N ARG A 22 -6.64 1.59 6.19
CA ARG A 22 -6.38 0.79 7.39
C ARG A 22 -5.05 0.07 7.36
N ARG A 23 -4.62 -0.43 6.20
CA ARG A 23 -3.32 -1.11 6.06
C ARG A 23 -2.13 -0.20 6.32
N ALA A 24 -2.26 1.08 6.02
CA ALA A 24 -1.23 2.10 6.24
C ALA A 24 -1.41 2.87 7.56
N TYR A 25 -2.56 2.74 8.22
CA TYR A 25 -2.92 3.50 9.40
C TYR A 25 -2.33 2.87 10.67
N ASN A 26 -1.62 3.68 11.45
CA ASN A 26 -1.16 3.29 12.77
C ASN A 26 -2.04 3.94 13.85
N ARG A 27 -2.69 3.13 14.68
CA ARG A 27 -3.61 3.60 15.72
C ARG A 27 -2.98 4.55 16.74
N GLN A 28 -1.68 4.41 17.01
CA GLN A 28 -0.99 5.21 18.01
C GLN A 28 -0.52 6.57 17.48
N THR A 29 -0.22 6.65 16.18
CA THR A 29 0.40 7.83 15.56
C THR A 29 -0.41 8.43 14.42
N GLY A 30 -1.51 7.79 14.02
CA GLY A 30 -2.26 8.12 12.80
C GLY A 30 -3.26 9.27 12.91
N GLY A 31 -3.42 9.86 14.12
CA GLY A 31 -4.40 10.93 14.36
C GLY A 31 -5.86 10.46 14.30
N ASP A 32 -6.79 11.35 14.62
CA ASP A 32 -8.22 11.05 14.71
C ASP A 32 -8.95 11.21 13.38
N LEU A 33 -8.41 12.01 12.47
CA LEU A 33 -8.98 12.33 11.18
C LEU A 33 -7.95 12.17 10.07
N VAL A 34 -8.35 11.53 8.99
CA VAL A 34 -7.56 11.44 7.76
C VAL A 34 -8.26 12.26 6.66
N LEU A 35 -7.58 13.26 6.18
CA LEU A 35 -8.04 14.10 5.07
C LEU A 35 -7.52 13.53 3.75
N THR A 36 -8.41 13.32 2.80
CA THR A 36 -8.04 12.92 1.44
C THR A 36 -8.36 14.06 0.49
N LEU A 37 -7.37 14.54 -0.22
CA LEU A 37 -7.53 15.60 -1.21
C LEU A 37 -8.06 15.05 -2.52
N LEU A 38 -8.73 15.90 -3.30
CA LEU A 38 -9.11 15.60 -4.67
C LEU A 38 -7.85 15.47 -5.55
N PRO A 39 -7.92 14.72 -6.66
CA PRO A 39 -6.82 14.64 -7.62
C PRO A 39 -6.41 16.05 -8.10
N GLY A 40 -5.11 16.31 -8.10
CA GLY A 40 -4.55 17.60 -8.50
C GLY A 40 -4.48 18.66 -7.40
N TRP A 41 -4.98 18.35 -6.21
CA TRP A 41 -4.84 19.22 -5.04
C TRP A 41 -3.64 18.79 -4.19
N THR A 42 -2.98 19.77 -3.56
CA THR A 42 -1.87 19.56 -2.64
C THR A 42 -2.04 20.40 -1.39
N PHE A 43 -1.48 19.96 -0.27
CA PHE A 43 -1.37 20.81 0.91
C PHE A 43 -0.28 21.83 0.68
N LYS A 44 -0.59 23.10 0.87
CA LYS A 44 0.41 24.17 0.86
C LYS A 44 0.79 24.52 2.29
N TYR A 45 2.04 24.32 2.61
CA TYR A 45 2.63 24.80 3.86
C TYR A 45 3.20 26.19 3.64
N ASN A 46 3.06 27.07 4.64
CA ASN A 46 3.60 28.44 4.54
C ASN A 46 5.13 28.52 4.59
N ASP A 47 5.80 27.42 4.79
CA ASP A 47 7.26 27.33 4.83
C ASP A 47 7.80 27.04 3.42
N ALA A 48 8.50 28.02 2.85
CA ALA A 48 9.06 27.96 1.49
C ALA A 48 10.15 26.88 1.29
N SER A 49 10.57 26.21 2.37
CA SER A 49 11.58 25.15 2.34
C SER A 49 11.02 23.74 2.16
N GLN A 50 9.71 23.54 2.18
CA GLN A 50 9.10 22.24 2.02
C GLN A 50 8.64 22.03 0.57
N GLU A 51 9.16 20.96 -0.04
CA GLU A 51 8.68 20.50 -1.34
C GLU A 51 7.19 20.18 -1.28
N GLU A 52 6.42 20.69 -2.24
CA GLU A 52 5.00 20.39 -2.37
C GLU A 52 4.80 18.91 -2.70
N ALA A 53 4.36 18.12 -1.73
CA ALA A 53 4.03 16.73 -1.95
C ALA A 53 2.69 16.64 -2.69
N GLN A 54 2.70 16.25 -3.96
CA GLN A 54 1.48 15.94 -4.70
C GLN A 54 0.91 14.61 -4.21
N VAL A 55 -0.23 14.66 -3.53
CA VAL A 55 -0.97 13.46 -3.17
C VAL A 55 -1.77 13.00 -4.38
N ARG A 56 -1.27 11.98 -5.08
CA ARG A 56 -2.02 11.33 -6.15
C ARG A 56 -3.04 10.39 -5.55
N TYR A 57 -4.29 10.63 -5.86
CA TYR A 57 -5.42 9.78 -5.43
C TYR A 57 -5.42 8.40 -6.10
N ASN A 58 -4.82 8.30 -7.26
CA ASN A 58 -4.81 7.08 -8.05
C ASN A 58 -3.63 6.21 -7.67
N ILE A 59 -3.95 4.96 -7.34
CA ILE A 59 -2.97 3.89 -7.28
C ILE A 59 -2.43 3.73 -8.70
N ALA A 60 -1.22 4.21 -8.93
CA ALA A 60 -0.54 3.96 -10.19
C ALA A 60 -0.03 2.52 -10.17
N PRO A 61 -0.52 1.64 -11.05
CA PRO A 61 0.08 0.33 -11.22
C PRO A 61 1.52 0.52 -11.74
N GLY A 62 2.45 -0.15 -11.11
CA GLY A 62 3.85 -0.16 -11.52
C GLY A 62 4.32 -1.57 -11.85
N PRO A 63 5.37 -1.74 -12.66
CA PRO A 63 5.95 -3.05 -12.89
C PRO A 63 6.66 -3.54 -11.62
N ALA A 64 6.46 -4.82 -11.29
CA ALA A 64 7.25 -5.51 -10.27
C ALA A 64 8.16 -6.52 -10.99
N ILE A 65 9.47 -6.39 -10.81
CA ILE A 65 10.46 -7.30 -11.38
C ILE A 65 11.14 -8.05 -10.25
N ILE A 66 11.05 -9.36 -10.28
CA ILE A 66 11.72 -10.25 -9.32
C ILE A 66 12.70 -11.12 -10.10
N TRP A 67 13.97 -11.06 -9.72
CA TRP A 67 15.00 -11.88 -10.31
C TRP A 67 15.63 -12.84 -9.29
N SER A 68 15.79 -14.10 -9.69
CA SER A 68 16.54 -15.10 -8.95
C SER A 68 17.05 -16.16 -9.93
N PRO A 69 18.24 -16.75 -9.69
CA PRO A 69 18.75 -17.88 -10.48
C PRO A 69 17.82 -19.09 -10.52
N GLN A 70 16.91 -19.20 -9.56
CA GLN A 70 15.97 -20.32 -9.42
C GLN A 70 14.67 -20.12 -10.21
N PHE A 71 14.44 -18.92 -10.75
CA PHE A 71 13.20 -18.60 -11.45
C PHE A 71 13.35 -18.78 -12.95
N LYS A 72 12.31 -19.34 -13.56
CA LYS A 72 12.16 -19.28 -15.00
C LYS A 72 11.68 -17.89 -15.41
N ALA A 73 12.16 -17.42 -16.56
CA ALA A 73 11.68 -16.17 -17.11
C ALA A 73 10.18 -16.30 -17.47
N GLU A 74 9.34 -15.55 -16.76
CA GLU A 74 7.89 -15.53 -16.95
C GLU A 74 7.39 -14.09 -16.84
N ARG A 75 6.38 -13.77 -17.64
CA ARG A 75 5.67 -12.49 -17.55
C ARG A 75 4.25 -12.75 -17.06
N ILE A 76 3.93 -12.24 -15.87
CA ILE A 76 2.59 -12.33 -15.27
C ILE A 76 1.85 -11.03 -15.62
N ALA A 77 0.81 -11.13 -16.45
CA ALA A 77 0.00 -9.98 -16.85
C ALA A 77 -1.11 -9.64 -15.83
N THR A 78 -1.44 -10.57 -14.92
CA THR A 78 -2.47 -10.35 -13.91
C THR A 78 -1.97 -9.37 -12.85
N PRO A 79 -2.72 -8.30 -12.56
CA PRO A 79 -2.36 -7.38 -11.48
C PRO A 79 -2.25 -8.10 -10.14
N VAL A 80 -1.20 -7.79 -9.39
CA VAL A 80 -0.95 -8.34 -8.06
C VAL A 80 -0.88 -7.23 -7.02
N ASP A 81 -1.30 -7.52 -5.80
CA ASP A 81 -1.19 -6.56 -4.71
C ASP A 81 0.25 -6.51 -4.19
N ALA A 82 0.79 -5.31 -4.03
CA ALA A 82 2.15 -5.09 -3.51
C ALA A 82 2.38 -5.71 -2.12
N THR A 83 1.33 -5.92 -1.34
CA THR A 83 1.41 -6.60 -0.03
C THR A 83 1.86 -8.07 -0.13
N ALA A 84 1.77 -8.68 -1.31
CA ALA A 84 2.25 -10.03 -1.56
C ALA A 84 3.77 -10.12 -1.77
N ILE A 85 4.47 -9.01 -1.97
CA ILE A 85 5.91 -9.00 -2.27
C ILE A 85 6.73 -9.57 -1.10
N ALA A 86 6.52 -9.07 0.12
CA ALA A 86 7.26 -9.53 1.29
C ALA A 86 7.06 -11.03 1.59
N PRO A 87 5.83 -11.58 1.61
CA PRO A 87 5.62 -13.02 1.73
C PRO A 87 6.27 -13.83 0.60
N THR A 88 6.28 -13.31 -0.63
CA THR A 88 6.91 -13.97 -1.76
C THR A 88 8.42 -14.08 -1.57
N ILE A 89 9.07 -12.99 -1.16
CA ILE A 89 10.51 -13.01 -0.86
C ILE A 89 10.80 -14.01 0.26
N ALA A 90 10.03 -13.98 1.35
CA ALA A 90 10.19 -14.91 2.45
C ALA A 90 10.08 -16.38 2.03
N ALA A 91 9.11 -16.68 1.16
CA ALA A 91 8.95 -18.03 0.60
C ALA A 91 10.14 -18.44 -0.28
N CYS A 92 10.68 -17.52 -1.09
CA CYS A 92 11.83 -17.78 -1.94
C CYS A 92 13.10 -18.13 -1.14
N ILE A 93 13.33 -17.42 -0.05
CA ILE A 93 14.50 -17.69 0.84
C ILE A 93 14.19 -18.68 1.96
N ARG A 94 13.01 -19.30 1.94
CA ARG A 94 12.56 -20.34 2.88
C ARG A 94 12.57 -19.91 4.34
N ILE A 95 12.19 -18.68 4.61
CA ILE A 95 12.00 -18.17 5.97
C ILE A 95 10.50 -17.92 6.23
N ARG A 96 10.16 -17.76 7.48
CA ARG A 96 8.79 -17.39 7.87
C ARG A 96 8.45 -16.00 7.36
N ALA A 97 7.27 -15.85 6.76
CA ALA A 97 6.74 -14.55 6.37
C ALA A 97 6.60 -13.61 7.58
N PRO A 98 6.75 -12.29 7.39
CA PRO A 98 6.51 -11.32 8.46
C PRO A 98 5.13 -11.51 9.08
N SER A 99 5.02 -11.43 10.41
CA SER A 99 3.76 -11.67 11.14
C SER A 99 2.61 -10.72 10.72
N ALA A 100 2.95 -9.52 10.26
CA ALA A 100 2.00 -8.55 9.73
C ALA A 100 1.57 -8.81 8.28
N ALA A 101 2.29 -9.67 7.54
CA ALA A 101 1.97 -9.98 6.15
C ALA A 101 0.82 -11.00 6.08
N LYS A 102 -0.36 -10.52 5.67
CA LYS A 102 -1.57 -11.36 5.54
C LYS A 102 -1.79 -11.88 4.12
N ALA A 103 -1.11 -11.33 3.13
CA ALA A 103 -1.26 -11.76 1.75
C ALA A 103 -0.54 -13.09 1.52
N ALA A 104 -1.11 -13.94 0.67
CA ALA A 104 -0.44 -15.15 0.22
C ALA A 104 0.76 -14.81 -0.70
N PRO A 105 1.85 -15.58 -0.65
CA PRO A 105 2.95 -15.39 -1.57
C PRO A 105 2.51 -15.66 -3.02
N LEU A 106 3.10 -14.94 -3.96
CA LEU A 106 2.92 -15.18 -5.38
C LEU A 106 3.51 -16.55 -5.75
N ARG A 107 2.82 -17.27 -6.64
CA ARG A 107 3.38 -18.50 -7.21
C ARG A 107 4.41 -18.13 -8.26
N VAL A 108 5.67 -18.14 -7.88
CA VAL A 108 6.81 -17.95 -8.80
C VAL A 108 7.33 -19.35 -9.13
N ARG A 109 7.42 -19.67 -10.42
CA ARG A 109 7.88 -20.97 -10.91
C ARG A 109 9.31 -20.87 -11.42
#